data_c3273dee5a18514b3f02dc68ad96c94c
#
_entry.id   c3273dee5a18514b3f02dc68ad96c94c
#
_cell.length_a   1.000
_cell.length_b   1.000
_cell.length_c   1.000
_cell.angle_alpha   90.00
_cell.angle_beta   90.00
_cell.angle_gamma   90.00
#
_symmetry.space_group_name_H-M   'P 1'
#
loop_
_entity.id
_entity.type
_entity.pdbx_description
1 polymer ?
#
loop_
_entity_poly.entity_id
_entity_poly.type
_entity_poly.pdbx_seq_one_letter_code
_entity_poly.pdbx_strand_id
1 'polypeptide(L)'
;MFHKLANCSNKQNIGFNNPFYYEPNQLCLKAVDEVKTWIENADANFRLEIEQGKMFGVLIVENNKELGFIAGYSGQICGRSDWQYYVPAVFDYLQPDGYFKQHEAEISSINNEITLLEYSDDKIKAVADLQSACHEAELETEKYKDYIKKVKAERPENEPLTQEMIHQSQFMKAELHRIKKRYSSLIADKQTIIDNLNNEINILKQQRRQKSDKLQRWLFKQFTMLNGKGEQKDLIDIFYNYNDRHTIPPAGSGECCEPKMLQYAFSHNMRPISMAMFWWGKSPKEEIRHHLHFYPACNNKCKPILKWMLQGIDVEPNPLDSDDNRTLEIIYEDEDIAIVNKPAGMLSVPGKSNRQSVYSIMRNRYKGNTESPLIVHRLDMATSGLLIIARTMDAYLDIQRQFKQHQVHKKYVARLSKPHTNEKDGSISLPLRPDINDRPRQLVDHINGKEAITK
;
A
#
# COMPACT_ATOMS: atom_id res chain seq x y z
N MET A 1 29.61 11.03 -11.72
CA MET A 1 28.17 11.38 -11.61
C MET A 1 27.93 12.54 -10.65
N PHE A 2 28.99 13.21 -10.22
CA PHE A 2 28.91 14.44 -9.46
C PHE A 2 28.73 15.63 -10.43
N HIS A 3 27.69 16.43 -10.23
CA HIS A 3 27.37 17.62 -11.03
C HIS A 3 27.62 18.85 -10.18
N LYS A 4 28.49 19.77 -10.65
CA LYS A 4 28.80 21.01 -9.92
C LYS A 4 27.61 21.97 -9.99
N LEU A 5 27.23 22.55 -8.85
CA LEU A 5 26.25 23.65 -8.83
C LEU A 5 26.99 24.99 -9.00
N ALA A 6 26.71 25.67 -10.11
CA ALA A 6 27.28 26.98 -10.37
C ALA A 6 26.73 28.06 -9.42
N ASN A 7 27.61 28.96 -8.91
CA ASN A 7 27.26 30.17 -8.16
C ASN A 7 26.47 29.97 -6.84
N CYS A 8 26.83 29.00 -6.02
CA CYS A 8 26.21 28.82 -4.69
C CYS A 8 27.20 29.11 -3.58
N SER A 9 27.24 30.35 -3.08
CA SER A 9 28.08 30.78 -1.94
C SER A 9 27.31 30.79 -0.62
N ASN A 10 26.49 29.81 -0.30
CA ASN A 10 25.83 29.80 1.00
C ASN A 10 26.27 28.60 1.83
N LYS A 11 27.23 28.87 2.74
CA LYS A 11 27.48 28.06 3.92
C LYS A 11 26.35 28.30 4.95
N GLN A 12 25.16 27.89 4.70
CA GLN A 12 24.21 27.71 5.78
C GLN A 12 24.49 26.35 6.40
N ASN A 13 24.80 26.36 7.67
CA ASN A 13 24.92 25.16 8.52
C ASN A 13 23.47 24.63 8.76
N ILE A 14 22.85 24.11 7.74
CA ILE A 14 21.50 23.54 7.79
C ILE A 14 21.70 22.03 7.91
N GLY A 15 21.07 21.41 8.88
CA GLY A 15 21.03 19.95 9.00
C GLY A 15 20.44 19.32 7.72
N PHE A 16 20.67 18.03 7.53
CA PHE A 16 20.08 17.29 6.41
C PHE A 16 18.55 17.31 6.52
N ASN A 17 17.84 17.75 5.47
CA ASN A 17 16.39 17.85 5.52
C ASN A 17 15.75 16.47 5.75
N ASN A 18 14.65 16.44 6.51
CA ASN A 18 13.98 15.19 6.84
C ASN A 18 13.34 14.53 5.59
N PRO A 19 13.74 13.33 5.16
CA PRO A 19 13.26 12.74 3.91
C PRO A 19 11.75 12.39 3.92
N PHE A 20 11.11 12.38 5.11
CA PHE A 20 9.70 12.03 5.27
C PHE A 20 8.78 13.23 5.40
N TYR A 21 9.34 14.42 5.59
CA TYR A 21 8.60 15.67 5.70
C TYR A 21 9.53 16.85 5.39
N TYR A 22 9.45 17.40 4.20
CA TYR A 22 10.27 18.54 3.78
C TYR A 22 9.59 19.35 2.68
N GLU A 23 10.04 20.58 2.54
CA GLU A 23 9.90 21.38 1.32
C GLU A 23 11.28 21.51 0.67
N PRO A 24 11.40 21.37 -0.67
CA PRO A 24 12.67 21.47 -1.35
C PRO A 24 13.32 22.84 -1.13
N ASN A 25 14.55 22.87 -0.71
CA ASN A 25 15.31 24.11 -0.58
C ASN A 25 15.79 24.60 -1.96
N GLN A 26 16.31 25.83 -2.02
CA GLN A 26 16.75 26.47 -3.25
C GLN A 26 17.83 25.68 -4.02
N LEU A 27 18.73 24.99 -3.30
CA LEU A 27 19.76 24.15 -3.93
C LEU A 27 19.14 22.95 -4.62
N CYS A 28 18.19 22.28 -3.95
CA CYS A 28 17.44 21.17 -4.52
C CYS A 28 16.64 21.62 -5.76
N LEU A 29 15.98 22.78 -5.70
CA LEU A 29 15.21 23.30 -6.83
C LEU A 29 16.10 23.55 -8.06
N LYS A 30 17.28 24.15 -7.87
CA LYS A 30 18.26 24.34 -8.97
C LYS A 30 18.73 23.00 -9.54
N ALA A 31 19.08 22.03 -8.69
CA ALA A 31 19.48 20.71 -9.13
C ALA A 31 18.38 19.98 -9.90
N VAL A 32 17.12 20.11 -9.47
CA VAL A 32 15.95 19.56 -10.15
C VAL A 32 15.78 20.19 -11.54
N ASP A 33 15.98 21.48 -11.69
CA ASP A 33 15.89 22.16 -12.98
C ASP A 33 16.98 21.69 -13.96
N GLU A 34 18.19 21.40 -13.47
CA GLU A 34 19.23 20.79 -14.30
C GLU A 34 18.86 19.36 -14.73
N VAL A 35 18.29 18.55 -13.82
CA VAL A 35 17.79 17.20 -14.13
C VAL A 35 16.67 17.26 -15.18
N LYS A 36 15.71 18.19 -15.07
CA LYS A 36 14.65 18.40 -16.06
C LYS A 36 15.24 18.71 -17.44
N THR A 37 16.19 19.64 -17.49
CA THR A 37 16.86 20.00 -18.74
C THR A 37 17.57 18.79 -19.37
N TRP A 38 18.20 17.95 -18.56
CA TRP A 38 18.81 16.72 -19.06
C TRP A 38 17.76 15.73 -19.59
N ILE A 39 16.64 15.52 -18.87
CA ILE A 39 15.54 14.66 -19.29
C ILE A 39 14.95 15.10 -20.64
N GLU A 40 14.75 16.40 -20.82
CA GLU A 40 14.21 16.95 -22.07
C GLU A 40 15.10 16.67 -23.29
N ASN A 41 16.41 16.56 -23.07
CA ASN A 41 17.42 16.25 -24.09
C ASN A 41 17.85 14.77 -24.11
N ALA A 42 17.24 13.92 -23.27
CA ALA A 42 17.58 12.50 -23.20
C ALA A 42 17.11 11.70 -24.41
N ASP A 43 17.58 10.46 -24.52
CA ASP A 43 17.17 9.50 -25.54
C ASP A 43 15.63 9.36 -25.63
N ALA A 44 15.12 9.18 -26.86
CA ALA A 44 13.69 9.12 -27.11
C ALA A 44 12.99 7.96 -26.36
N ASN A 45 13.63 6.77 -26.28
CA ASN A 45 13.07 5.62 -25.56
C ASN A 45 13.04 5.87 -24.04
N PHE A 46 14.11 6.51 -23.52
CA PHE A 46 14.14 6.95 -22.14
C PHE A 46 12.95 7.85 -21.82
N ARG A 47 12.73 8.91 -22.64
CA ARG A 47 11.61 9.85 -22.45
C ARG A 47 10.26 9.18 -22.56
N LEU A 48 10.07 8.29 -23.54
CA LEU A 48 8.81 7.57 -23.74
C LEU A 48 8.45 6.70 -22.53
N GLU A 49 9.42 6.01 -21.93
CA GLU A 49 9.16 5.15 -20.78
C GLU A 49 8.83 5.98 -19.52
N ILE A 50 9.55 7.05 -19.26
CA ILE A 50 9.32 7.87 -18.08
C ILE A 50 7.98 8.64 -18.11
N GLU A 51 7.41 8.88 -19.32
CA GLU A 51 6.06 9.43 -19.46
C GLU A 51 4.98 8.53 -18.83
N GLN A 52 5.23 7.22 -18.68
CA GLN A 52 4.31 6.32 -17.98
C GLN A 52 4.34 6.51 -16.45
N GLY A 53 5.28 7.28 -15.94
CA GLY A 53 5.42 7.63 -14.53
C GLY A 53 6.70 7.09 -13.89
N LYS A 54 7.55 8.00 -13.40
CA LYS A 54 8.83 7.68 -12.77
C LYS A 54 9.18 8.66 -11.66
N MET A 55 9.71 8.17 -10.55
CA MET A 55 10.27 9.01 -9.51
C MET A 55 11.73 9.31 -9.82
N PHE A 56 12.08 10.58 -9.81
CA PHE A 56 13.44 11.11 -9.86
C PHE A 56 13.81 11.78 -8.55
N GLY A 57 15.10 11.88 -8.28
CA GLY A 57 15.61 12.55 -7.10
C GLY A 57 16.94 13.23 -7.35
N VAL A 58 17.20 14.22 -6.50
CA VAL A 58 18.50 14.90 -6.38
C VAL A 58 18.97 14.85 -4.94
N LEU A 59 20.24 14.63 -4.74
CA LEU A 59 20.92 14.72 -3.46
C LEU A 59 22.03 15.76 -3.56
N ILE A 60 21.88 16.85 -2.84
CA ILE A 60 22.93 17.88 -2.73
C ILE A 60 24.04 17.31 -1.84
N VAL A 61 25.26 17.37 -2.36
CA VAL A 61 26.43 16.81 -1.68
C VAL A 61 27.60 17.78 -1.73
N GLU A 62 28.46 17.69 -0.72
CA GLU A 62 29.78 18.31 -0.74
C GLU A 62 30.82 17.21 -1.03
N ASN A 63 31.61 17.40 -2.08
CA ASN A 63 32.70 16.53 -2.47
C ASN A 63 33.98 17.34 -2.52
N ASN A 64 34.98 17.01 -1.68
CA ASN A 64 36.26 17.72 -1.58
C ASN A 64 36.09 19.25 -1.44
N LYS A 65 35.14 19.71 -0.62
CA LYS A 65 34.79 21.12 -0.38
C LYS A 65 34.07 21.79 -1.58
N GLU A 66 33.82 21.08 -2.64
CA GLU A 66 32.97 21.56 -3.76
C GLU A 66 31.51 21.16 -3.54
N LEU A 67 30.62 22.13 -3.70
CA LEU A 67 29.18 21.90 -3.63
C LEU A 67 28.65 21.45 -4.99
N GLY A 68 27.86 20.40 -4.99
CA GLY A 68 27.20 19.87 -6.19
C GLY A 68 26.04 18.98 -5.84
N PHE A 69 25.60 18.23 -6.81
CA PHE A 69 24.54 17.25 -6.61
C PHE A 69 24.83 15.94 -7.36
N ILE A 70 24.16 14.90 -6.92
CA ILE A 70 23.99 13.64 -7.65
C ILE A 70 22.52 13.40 -7.90
N ALA A 71 22.19 12.76 -9.02
CA ALA A 71 20.82 12.48 -9.42
C ALA A 71 20.54 10.97 -9.43
N GLY A 72 19.30 10.59 -9.16
CA GLY A 72 18.85 9.20 -9.15
C GLY A 72 17.41 9.07 -9.67
N TYR A 73 17.05 7.85 -10.06
CA TYR A 73 15.67 7.49 -10.39
C TYR A 73 15.30 6.14 -9.75
N SER A 74 14.00 5.91 -9.53
CA SER A 74 13.52 4.67 -8.92
C SER A 74 13.50 3.51 -9.92
N GLY A 75 13.94 2.31 -9.46
CA GLY A 75 13.95 1.09 -10.28
C GLY A 75 14.83 1.21 -11.52
N GLN A 76 14.29 0.79 -12.67
CA GLN A 76 14.95 0.76 -13.98
C GLN A 76 14.24 1.64 -14.98
N ILE A 77 14.93 2.04 -16.03
CA ILE A 77 14.38 2.70 -17.22
C ILE A 77 14.92 1.97 -18.45
N CYS A 78 14.05 1.54 -19.36
CA CYS A 78 14.38 0.68 -20.51
C CYS A 78 15.16 -0.59 -20.10
N GLY A 79 14.78 -1.23 -19.00
CA GLY A 79 15.45 -2.41 -18.47
C GLY A 79 16.87 -2.19 -17.97
N ARG A 80 17.32 -0.95 -17.78
CA ARG A 80 18.67 -0.55 -17.36
C ARG A 80 18.65 0.23 -16.07
N SER A 81 19.67 0.08 -15.27
CA SER A 81 19.89 0.80 -14.01
C SER A 81 21.12 1.72 -14.05
N ASP A 82 21.79 1.85 -15.19
CA ASP A 82 23.10 2.46 -15.36
C ASP A 82 23.11 3.64 -16.37
N TRP A 83 22.03 4.38 -16.48
CA TRP A 83 21.98 5.57 -17.34
C TRP A 83 23.03 6.58 -16.89
N GLN A 84 23.87 7.05 -17.85
CA GLN A 84 24.80 8.15 -17.59
C GLN A 84 24.06 9.35 -17.01
N TYR A 85 24.68 10.16 -16.21
CA TYR A 85 24.08 11.26 -15.45
C TYR A 85 23.52 10.82 -14.07
N TYR A 86 22.98 9.63 -13.95
CA TYR A 86 22.36 9.14 -12.71
C TYR A 86 23.27 8.16 -11.96
N VAL A 87 23.12 8.11 -10.64
CA VAL A 87 23.80 7.10 -9.84
C VAL A 87 23.31 5.69 -10.21
N PRO A 88 24.20 4.69 -10.24
CA PRO A 88 23.84 3.32 -10.57
C PRO A 88 22.98 2.69 -9.48
N ALA A 89 22.43 1.51 -9.75
CA ALA A 89 21.79 0.67 -8.73
C ALA A 89 22.80 0.33 -7.62
N VAL A 90 22.30 0.10 -6.39
CA VAL A 90 23.12 -0.38 -5.26
C VAL A 90 23.75 -1.74 -5.58
N PHE A 91 22.99 -2.58 -6.24
CA PHE A 91 23.45 -3.88 -6.76
C PHE A 91 22.85 -4.10 -8.16
N ASP A 92 23.72 -4.40 -9.13
CA ASP A 92 23.31 -4.72 -10.49
C ASP A 92 22.97 -6.21 -10.61
N TYR A 93 21.68 -6.53 -10.53
CA TYR A 93 21.15 -7.90 -10.67
C TYR A 93 20.67 -8.23 -12.10
N LEU A 94 20.84 -7.29 -13.04
CA LEU A 94 20.31 -7.42 -14.41
C LEU A 94 21.30 -8.04 -15.39
N GLN A 95 22.50 -8.38 -14.95
CA GLN A 95 23.49 -9.02 -15.78
C GLN A 95 22.91 -10.28 -16.44
N PRO A 96 22.98 -10.41 -17.77
CA PRO A 96 22.28 -11.48 -18.52
C PRO A 96 22.61 -12.88 -18.01
N ASP A 97 23.85 -13.15 -17.65
CA ASP A 97 24.33 -14.43 -17.14
C ASP A 97 24.42 -14.46 -15.61
N GLY A 98 23.85 -13.45 -14.93
CA GLY A 98 23.89 -13.34 -13.49
C GLY A 98 22.94 -14.32 -12.79
N TYR A 99 23.25 -14.62 -11.53
CA TYR A 99 22.46 -15.55 -10.70
C TYR A 99 20.96 -15.23 -10.70
N PHE A 100 20.60 -13.94 -10.61
CA PHE A 100 19.19 -13.50 -10.61
C PHE A 100 18.50 -13.89 -11.91
N LYS A 101 19.10 -13.59 -13.07
CA LYS A 101 18.51 -13.83 -14.40
C LYS A 101 18.36 -15.32 -14.69
N GLN A 102 19.32 -16.15 -14.28
CA GLN A 102 19.23 -17.62 -14.43
C GLN A 102 18.03 -18.17 -13.63
N HIS A 103 17.87 -17.78 -12.36
CA HIS A 103 16.78 -18.27 -11.52
C HIS A 103 15.41 -17.64 -11.87
N GLU A 104 15.39 -16.41 -12.36
CA GLU A 104 14.19 -15.78 -12.93
C GLU A 104 13.69 -16.57 -14.15
N ALA A 105 14.59 -17.02 -15.02
CA ALA A 105 14.25 -17.86 -16.17
C ALA A 105 13.66 -19.22 -15.75
N GLU A 106 14.22 -19.88 -14.71
CA GLU A 106 13.63 -21.09 -14.13
C GLU A 106 12.21 -20.87 -13.60
N ILE A 107 11.98 -19.78 -12.87
CA ILE A 107 10.66 -19.41 -12.35
C ILE A 107 9.68 -19.15 -13.49
N SER A 108 10.14 -18.49 -14.55
CA SER A 108 9.35 -18.21 -15.76
C SER A 108 8.98 -19.50 -16.50
N SER A 109 9.89 -20.48 -16.57
CA SER A 109 9.60 -21.80 -17.14
C SER A 109 8.48 -22.51 -16.38
N ILE A 110 8.53 -22.52 -15.04
CA ILE A 110 7.46 -23.11 -14.21
C ILE A 110 6.13 -22.36 -14.41
N ASN A 111 6.14 -21.03 -14.55
CA ASN A 111 4.93 -20.26 -14.84
C ASN A 111 4.30 -20.67 -16.18
N ASN A 112 5.12 -20.86 -17.20
CA ASN A 112 4.65 -21.33 -18.53
C ASN A 112 4.05 -22.73 -18.43
N GLU A 113 4.68 -23.64 -17.68
CA GLU A 113 4.17 -25.00 -17.47
C GLU A 113 2.83 -24.99 -16.72
N ILE A 114 2.69 -24.19 -15.67
CA ILE A 114 1.40 -23.98 -14.97
C ILE A 114 0.34 -23.50 -15.95
N THR A 115 0.66 -22.51 -16.78
CA THR A 115 -0.29 -21.94 -17.75
C THR A 115 -0.70 -22.99 -18.78
N LEU A 116 0.24 -23.78 -19.30
CA LEU A 116 -0.05 -24.86 -20.24
C LEU A 116 -0.98 -25.92 -19.64
N LEU A 117 -0.76 -26.31 -18.39
CA LEU A 117 -1.63 -27.28 -17.69
C LEU A 117 -3.01 -26.69 -17.35
N GLU A 118 -3.09 -25.43 -16.94
CA GLU A 118 -4.36 -24.77 -16.61
C GLU A 118 -5.29 -24.66 -17.81
N TYR A 119 -4.75 -24.46 -19.00
CA TYR A 119 -5.48 -24.29 -20.26
C TYR A 119 -5.30 -25.49 -21.22
N SER A 120 -4.88 -26.65 -20.71
CA SER A 120 -4.73 -27.86 -21.51
C SER A 120 -6.08 -28.37 -22.02
N ASP A 121 -6.07 -28.93 -23.25
CA ASP A 121 -7.24 -29.58 -23.81
C ASP A 121 -7.76 -30.73 -22.92
N ASP A 122 -6.85 -31.44 -22.27
CA ASP A 122 -7.18 -32.53 -21.34
C ASP A 122 -7.96 -32.02 -20.12
N LYS A 123 -7.58 -30.87 -19.53
CA LYS A 123 -8.30 -30.28 -18.41
C LYS A 123 -9.67 -29.73 -18.85
N ILE A 124 -9.73 -29.05 -19.98
CA ILE A 124 -11.00 -28.53 -20.54
C ILE A 124 -11.95 -29.70 -20.80
N LYS A 125 -11.47 -30.77 -21.43
CA LYS A 125 -12.25 -31.98 -21.70
C LYS A 125 -12.70 -32.67 -20.41
N ALA A 126 -11.82 -32.84 -19.44
CA ALA A 126 -12.18 -33.46 -18.16
C ALA A 126 -13.28 -32.70 -17.42
N VAL A 127 -13.25 -31.37 -17.44
CA VAL A 127 -14.31 -30.52 -16.85
C VAL A 127 -15.62 -30.67 -17.62
N ALA A 128 -15.58 -30.67 -18.94
CA ALA A 128 -16.78 -30.86 -19.77
C ALA A 128 -17.39 -32.25 -19.56
N ASP A 129 -16.58 -33.31 -19.50
CA ASP A 129 -17.00 -34.68 -19.25
C ASP A 129 -17.67 -34.84 -17.87
N LEU A 130 -17.12 -34.16 -16.83
CA LEU A 130 -17.72 -34.15 -15.49
C LEU A 130 -19.09 -33.44 -15.50
N GLN A 131 -19.19 -32.28 -16.16
CA GLN A 131 -20.45 -31.56 -16.30
C GLN A 131 -21.50 -32.37 -17.02
N SER A 132 -21.13 -33.05 -18.12
CA SER A 132 -22.04 -33.96 -18.86
C SER A 132 -22.54 -35.10 -17.97
N ALA A 133 -21.63 -35.77 -17.23
CA ALA A 133 -21.98 -36.86 -16.33
C ALA A 133 -22.94 -36.41 -15.20
N CYS A 134 -22.73 -35.22 -14.64
CA CYS A 134 -23.63 -34.65 -13.64
C CYS A 134 -25.03 -34.35 -14.23
N HIS A 135 -25.05 -33.74 -15.39
CA HIS A 135 -26.33 -33.44 -16.09
C HIS A 135 -27.12 -34.69 -16.46
N GLU A 136 -26.45 -35.71 -17.00
CA GLU A 136 -27.07 -37.00 -17.33
C GLU A 136 -27.62 -37.69 -16.05
N ALA A 137 -26.87 -37.65 -14.95
CA ALA A 137 -27.30 -38.17 -13.67
C ALA A 137 -28.61 -37.52 -13.15
N GLU A 138 -28.68 -36.19 -13.26
CA GLU A 138 -29.88 -35.43 -12.88
C GLU A 138 -31.09 -35.81 -13.78
N LEU A 139 -30.89 -35.79 -15.09
CA LEU A 139 -31.94 -36.10 -16.04
C LEU A 139 -32.50 -37.52 -15.85
N GLU A 140 -31.64 -38.54 -15.74
CA GLU A 140 -32.09 -39.92 -15.61
C GLU A 140 -32.76 -40.17 -14.24
N THR A 141 -32.21 -39.55 -13.19
CA THR A 141 -32.82 -39.61 -11.84
C THR A 141 -34.23 -38.97 -11.81
N GLU A 142 -34.43 -37.82 -12.47
CA GLU A 142 -35.73 -37.16 -12.54
C GLU A 142 -36.72 -37.93 -13.39
N LYS A 143 -36.30 -38.37 -14.57
CA LYS A 143 -37.17 -39.21 -15.43
C LYS A 143 -37.65 -40.44 -14.66
N TYR A 144 -36.80 -41.10 -13.90
CA TYR A 144 -37.20 -42.29 -13.18
C TYR A 144 -38.07 -41.97 -11.94
N LYS A 145 -37.85 -40.85 -11.28
CA LYS A 145 -38.76 -40.36 -10.21
C LYS A 145 -40.15 -40.04 -10.75
N ASP A 146 -40.27 -39.44 -11.94
CA ASP A 146 -41.55 -39.12 -12.56
C ASP A 146 -42.26 -40.39 -13.01
N TYR A 147 -41.51 -41.39 -13.50
CA TYR A 147 -42.08 -42.72 -13.76
C TYR A 147 -42.67 -43.32 -12.46
N ILE A 148 -41.96 -43.28 -11.35
CA ILE A 148 -42.45 -43.76 -10.04
C ILE A 148 -43.71 -43.00 -9.62
N LYS A 149 -43.78 -41.68 -9.82
CA LYS A 149 -44.96 -40.89 -9.48
C LYS A 149 -46.16 -41.29 -10.32
N LYS A 150 -45.99 -41.49 -11.64
CA LYS A 150 -47.06 -41.95 -12.55
C LYS A 150 -47.59 -43.31 -12.13
N VAL A 151 -46.71 -44.30 -11.93
CA VAL A 151 -47.08 -45.64 -11.48
C VAL A 151 -47.83 -45.64 -10.14
N LYS A 152 -47.47 -44.74 -9.23
CA LYS A 152 -48.18 -44.61 -7.95
C LYS A 152 -49.54 -43.91 -8.09
N ALA A 153 -49.69 -42.95 -9.00
CA ALA A 153 -50.96 -42.24 -9.25
C ALA A 153 -52.01 -43.10 -9.92
N GLU A 154 -51.57 -44.13 -10.66
CA GLU A 154 -52.49 -45.12 -11.31
C GLU A 154 -53.04 -46.16 -10.31
N ARG A 155 -52.66 -46.13 -9.05
CA ARG A 155 -53.16 -47.06 -8.02
C ARG A 155 -54.53 -46.63 -7.51
N PRO A 156 -55.45 -47.60 -7.28
CA PRO A 156 -56.75 -47.24 -6.79
C PRO A 156 -56.71 -46.56 -5.42
N GLU A 157 -57.44 -45.45 -5.33
CA GLU A 157 -57.61 -44.72 -4.07
C GLU A 157 -58.47 -45.54 -3.10
N ASN A 158 -58.04 -45.73 -1.88
CA ASN A 158 -58.75 -46.42 -0.79
C ASN A 158 -58.73 -47.97 -0.78
N GLU A 159 -57.89 -48.63 -1.60
CA GLU A 159 -57.68 -50.07 -1.47
C GLU A 159 -56.37 -50.40 -0.72
N PRO A 160 -56.30 -51.46 0.11
CA PRO A 160 -55.05 -51.88 0.73
C PRO A 160 -54.05 -52.35 -0.33
N LEU A 161 -52.75 -51.98 -0.14
CA LEU A 161 -51.70 -52.35 -1.06
C LEU A 161 -51.60 -53.87 -1.23
N THR A 162 -51.72 -54.34 -2.44
CA THR A 162 -51.49 -55.74 -2.77
C THR A 162 -50.02 -56.12 -2.63
N GLN A 163 -49.73 -57.42 -2.45
CA GLN A 163 -48.32 -57.90 -2.42
C GLN A 163 -47.54 -57.53 -3.72
N GLU A 164 -48.20 -57.55 -4.87
CA GLU A 164 -47.63 -57.13 -6.15
C GLU A 164 -47.24 -55.66 -6.14
N MET A 165 -48.08 -54.79 -5.61
CA MET A 165 -47.80 -53.32 -5.52
C MET A 165 -46.62 -53.06 -4.54
N ILE A 166 -46.48 -53.87 -3.49
CA ILE A 166 -45.37 -53.79 -2.56
C ILE A 166 -44.06 -54.20 -3.25
N HIS A 167 -44.06 -55.35 -3.97
CA HIS A 167 -42.92 -55.80 -4.74
C HIS A 167 -42.50 -54.81 -5.80
N GLN A 168 -43.43 -54.25 -6.55
CA GLN A 168 -43.20 -53.22 -7.55
C GLN A 168 -42.57 -51.96 -6.92
N SER A 169 -43.03 -51.53 -5.76
CA SER A 169 -42.49 -50.38 -5.05
C SER A 169 -41.05 -50.64 -4.55
N GLN A 170 -40.78 -51.84 -4.09
CA GLN A 170 -39.42 -52.26 -3.70
C GLN A 170 -38.48 -52.32 -4.90
N PHE A 171 -38.92 -52.87 -6.01
CA PHE A 171 -38.15 -52.93 -7.25
C PHE A 171 -37.84 -51.54 -7.77
N MET A 172 -38.81 -50.62 -7.85
CA MET A 172 -38.59 -49.23 -8.27
C MET A 172 -37.63 -48.50 -7.37
N LYS A 173 -37.68 -48.69 -6.04
CA LYS A 173 -36.74 -48.12 -5.09
C LYS A 173 -35.34 -48.66 -5.29
N ALA A 174 -35.18 -49.94 -5.51
CA ALA A 174 -33.90 -50.60 -5.76
C ALA A 174 -33.29 -50.09 -7.09
N GLU A 175 -34.10 -49.93 -8.15
CA GLU A 175 -33.62 -49.43 -9.44
C GLU A 175 -33.17 -47.98 -9.38
N LEU A 176 -33.94 -47.11 -8.70
CA LEU A 176 -33.53 -45.74 -8.45
C LEU A 176 -32.18 -45.68 -7.69
N HIS A 177 -31.98 -46.59 -6.75
CA HIS A 177 -30.72 -46.69 -6.02
C HIS A 177 -29.55 -47.13 -6.93
N ARG A 178 -29.79 -48.07 -7.86
CA ARG A 178 -28.80 -48.53 -8.85
C ARG A 178 -28.40 -47.41 -9.80
N ILE A 179 -29.37 -46.64 -10.33
CA ILE A 179 -29.14 -45.48 -11.19
C ILE A 179 -28.22 -44.49 -10.45
N LYS A 180 -28.60 -44.08 -9.22
CA LYS A 180 -27.77 -43.15 -8.43
C LYS A 180 -26.39 -43.67 -8.15
N LYS A 181 -26.22 -44.93 -7.81
CA LYS A 181 -24.93 -45.56 -7.52
C LYS A 181 -24.02 -45.58 -8.76
N ARG A 182 -24.60 -45.92 -9.95
CA ARG A 182 -23.86 -45.92 -11.22
C ARG A 182 -23.28 -44.53 -11.53
N TYR A 183 -24.13 -43.50 -11.46
CA TYR A 183 -23.67 -42.13 -11.75
C TYR A 183 -22.74 -41.59 -10.67
N SER A 184 -22.97 -41.92 -9.41
CA SER A 184 -22.05 -41.55 -8.34
C SER A 184 -20.61 -42.07 -8.56
N SER A 185 -20.48 -43.32 -9.04
CA SER A 185 -19.17 -43.90 -9.41
C SER A 185 -18.57 -43.17 -10.61
N LEU A 186 -19.34 -42.95 -11.66
CA LEU A 186 -18.88 -42.28 -12.89
C LEU A 186 -18.42 -40.83 -12.60
N ILE A 187 -19.18 -40.09 -11.81
CA ILE A 187 -18.83 -38.72 -11.39
C ILE A 187 -17.55 -38.73 -10.55
N ALA A 188 -17.41 -39.69 -9.60
CA ALA A 188 -16.20 -39.81 -8.79
C ALA A 188 -14.97 -40.11 -9.62
N ASP A 189 -15.07 -40.99 -10.63
CA ASP A 189 -13.96 -41.30 -11.55
C ASP A 189 -13.55 -40.05 -12.35
N LYS A 190 -14.51 -39.28 -12.89
CA LYS A 190 -14.25 -38.04 -13.61
C LYS A 190 -13.66 -36.96 -12.71
N GLN A 191 -14.18 -36.82 -11.48
CA GLN A 191 -13.64 -35.90 -10.49
C GLN A 191 -12.18 -36.20 -10.13
N THR A 192 -11.83 -37.49 -9.98
CA THR A 192 -10.47 -37.92 -9.67
C THR A 192 -9.45 -37.45 -10.74
N ILE A 193 -9.84 -37.46 -12.02
CA ILE A 193 -8.98 -36.95 -13.11
C ILE A 193 -8.68 -35.46 -12.91
N ILE A 194 -9.71 -34.66 -12.62
CA ILE A 194 -9.57 -33.22 -12.40
C ILE A 194 -8.71 -32.95 -11.13
N ASP A 195 -8.95 -33.70 -10.08
CA ASP A 195 -8.22 -33.56 -8.82
C ASP A 195 -6.71 -33.87 -9.01
N ASN A 196 -6.37 -34.88 -9.82
CA ASN A 196 -4.99 -35.19 -10.16
C ASN A 196 -4.32 -34.05 -10.93
N LEU A 197 -4.97 -33.47 -11.95
CA LEU A 197 -4.46 -32.33 -12.70
C LEU A 197 -4.31 -31.08 -11.81
N ASN A 198 -5.27 -30.80 -10.95
CA ASN A 198 -5.19 -29.69 -10.01
C ASN A 198 -4.08 -29.89 -8.99
N ASN A 199 -3.81 -31.12 -8.56
CA ASN A 199 -2.75 -31.45 -7.63
C ASN A 199 -1.38 -31.20 -8.25
N GLU A 200 -1.17 -31.59 -9.51
CA GLU A 200 0.05 -31.30 -10.27
C GLU A 200 0.29 -29.78 -10.39
N ILE A 201 -0.74 -29.02 -10.80
CA ILE A 201 -0.69 -27.56 -10.86
C ILE A 201 -0.33 -26.95 -9.49
N ASN A 202 -0.89 -27.47 -8.42
CA ASN A 202 -0.61 -26.97 -7.05
C ASN A 202 0.84 -27.26 -6.62
N ILE A 203 1.39 -28.39 -6.98
CA ILE A 203 2.80 -28.73 -6.73
C ILE A 203 3.71 -27.73 -7.45
N LEU A 204 3.45 -27.46 -8.73
CA LEU A 204 4.22 -26.47 -9.51
C LEU A 204 4.10 -25.05 -8.93
N LYS A 205 2.90 -24.63 -8.51
CA LYS A 205 2.68 -23.34 -7.83
C LYS A 205 3.48 -23.25 -6.53
N GLN A 206 3.57 -24.32 -5.80
CA GLN A 206 4.35 -24.39 -4.55
C GLN A 206 5.86 -24.31 -4.83
N GLN A 207 6.36 -25.05 -5.83
CA GLN A 207 7.77 -24.97 -6.26
C GLN A 207 8.14 -23.57 -6.75
N ARG A 208 7.30 -22.96 -7.58
CA ARG A 208 7.47 -21.59 -8.05
C ARG A 208 7.59 -20.62 -6.87
N ARG A 209 6.68 -20.71 -5.88
CA ARG A 209 6.70 -19.85 -4.70
C ARG A 209 8.00 -20.01 -3.91
N GLN A 210 8.43 -21.25 -3.65
CA GLN A 210 9.67 -21.51 -2.93
C GLN A 210 10.90 -20.96 -3.66
N LYS A 211 10.98 -21.14 -5.00
CA LYS A 211 12.07 -20.58 -5.80
C LYS A 211 12.06 -19.06 -5.79
N SER A 212 10.88 -18.44 -5.93
CA SER A 212 10.71 -16.98 -5.88
C SER A 212 11.13 -16.41 -4.53
N ASP A 213 10.68 -17.01 -3.42
CA ASP A 213 11.05 -16.59 -2.07
C ASP A 213 12.56 -16.71 -1.82
N LYS A 214 13.17 -17.80 -2.31
CA LYS A 214 14.63 -18.01 -2.21
C LYS A 214 15.39 -16.96 -3.01
N LEU A 215 15.00 -16.70 -4.25
CA LEU A 215 15.63 -15.71 -5.12
C LEU A 215 15.49 -14.30 -4.53
N GLN A 216 14.33 -13.94 -3.99
CA GLN A 216 14.10 -12.64 -3.37
C GLN A 216 14.94 -12.44 -2.10
N ARG A 217 15.05 -13.47 -1.24
CA ARG A 217 15.93 -13.42 -0.08
C ARG A 217 17.40 -13.28 -0.44
N TRP A 218 17.83 -14.00 -1.49
CA TRP A 218 19.19 -13.86 -2.00
C TRP A 218 19.43 -12.41 -2.48
N LEU A 219 18.50 -11.84 -3.26
CA LEU A 219 18.59 -10.47 -3.76
C LEU A 219 18.71 -9.46 -2.62
N PHE A 220 17.87 -9.56 -1.58
CA PHE A 220 17.93 -8.66 -0.43
C PHE A 220 19.26 -8.69 0.33
N LYS A 221 19.96 -9.83 0.34
CA LYS A 221 21.32 -9.94 0.91
C LYS A 221 22.38 -9.25 0.07
N GLN A 222 22.15 -9.11 -1.26
CA GLN A 222 23.09 -8.39 -2.12
C GLN A 222 22.95 -6.87 -1.98
N PHE A 223 21.78 -6.38 -1.56
CA PHE A 223 21.59 -4.95 -1.27
C PHE A 223 22.17 -4.60 0.09
N THR A 224 23.46 -4.33 0.11
CA THR A 224 24.18 -3.88 1.31
C THR A 224 24.24 -2.36 1.35
N MET A 225 23.71 -1.77 2.43
CA MET A 225 23.57 -0.34 2.62
C MET A 225 24.61 0.19 3.62
N LEU A 226 25.29 1.27 3.25
CA LEU A 226 26.17 2.04 4.15
C LEU A 226 25.32 3.05 4.94
N ASN A 227 25.73 3.32 6.18
CA ASN A 227 25.18 4.43 6.95
C ASN A 227 26.20 5.59 7.06
N GLY A 228 25.76 6.72 7.60
CA GLY A 228 26.61 7.90 7.78
C GLY A 228 27.79 7.71 8.75
N LYS A 229 27.87 6.58 9.48
CA LYS A 229 29.01 6.18 10.32
C LYS A 229 29.99 5.27 9.58
N GLY A 230 29.70 4.86 8.35
CA GLY A 230 30.47 3.89 7.58
C GLY A 230 30.19 2.43 7.91
N GLU A 231 29.17 2.12 8.69
CA GLU A 231 28.73 0.76 8.98
C GLU A 231 27.88 0.21 7.82
N GLN A 232 27.90 -1.11 7.61
CA GLN A 232 27.23 -1.78 6.51
C GLN A 232 26.25 -2.85 7.02
N LYS A 233 25.05 -2.89 6.44
CA LYS A 233 24.04 -3.95 6.66
C LYS A 233 23.30 -4.28 5.38
N ASP A 234 22.87 -5.54 5.22
CA ASP A 234 21.97 -5.93 4.17
C ASP A 234 20.50 -5.55 4.49
N LEU A 235 19.63 -5.65 3.50
CA LEU A 235 18.22 -5.29 3.69
C LEU A 235 17.50 -6.22 4.67
N ILE A 236 17.87 -7.49 4.76
CA ILE A 236 17.23 -8.43 5.69
C ILE A 236 17.52 -7.98 7.12
N ASP A 237 18.77 -7.69 7.43
CA ASP A 237 19.20 -7.22 8.77
C ASP A 237 18.58 -5.87 9.11
N ILE A 238 18.52 -4.94 8.15
CA ILE A 238 17.88 -3.64 8.35
C ILE A 238 16.42 -3.78 8.73
N PHE A 239 15.65 -4.57 7.98
CA PHE A 239 14.22 -4.74 8.23
C PHE A 239 13.92 -5.58 9.46
N TYR A 240 14.72 -6.63 9.71
CA TYR A 240 14.59 -7.46 10.89
C TYR A 240 14.77 -6.67 12.20
N ASN A 241 15.74 -5.75 12.21
CA ASN A 241 16.07 -4.93 13.38
C ASN A 241 15.31 -3.59 13.45
N TYR A 242 14.45 -3.29 12.47
CA TYR A 242 13.75 -2.01 12.43
C TYR A 242 12.68 -1.87 13.52
N ASN A 243 12.00 -2.95 13.84
CA ASN A 243 10.96 -3.01 14.88
C ASN A 243 10.86 -4.44 15.45
N ASP A 244 10.12 -4.59 16.55
CA ASP A 244 9.91 -5.88 17.24
C ASP A 244 9.13 -6.92 16.41
N ARG A 245 8.66 -6.58 15.22
CA ARG A 245 7.88 -7.48 14.35
C ARG A 245 8.75 -8.30 13.41
N HIS A 246 10.05 -8.05 13.34
CA HIS A 246 11.01 -8.78 12.52
C HIS A 246 10.53 -8.96 11.06
N THR A 247 10.20 -7.85 10.42
CA THR A 247 9.59 -7.85 9.08
C THR A 247 10.60 -8.23 7.99
N ILE A 248 10.10 -8.81 6.91
CA ILE A 248 10.89 -9.07 5.69
C ILE A 248 10.76 -7.86 4.76
N PRO A 249 11.82 -7.46 4.03
CA PRO A 249 11.74 -6.38 3.06
C PRO A 249 10.65 -6.64 2.01
N PRO A 250 9.78 -5.66 1.71
CA PRO A 250 8.88 -5.74 0.56
C PRO A 250 9.66 -5.79 -0.77
N ALA A 251 9.09 -6.41 -1.81
CA ALA A 251 9.68 -6.45 -3.14
C ALA A 251 10.01 -5.03 -3.66
N GLY A 252 11.18 -4.87 -4.31
CA GLY A 252 11.68 -3.58 -4.79
C GLY A 252 12.21 -2.64 -3.69
N SER A 253 12.45 -3.14 -2.46
CA SER A 253 13.17 -2.40 -1.43
C SER A 253 14.62 -2.18 -1.84
N GLY A 254 15.15 -0.97 -1.60
CA GLY A 254 16.53 -0.59 -1.98
C GLY A 254 16.66 0.01 -3.39
N GLU A 255 15.63 -0.08 -4.23
CA GLU A 255 15.65 0.45 -5.60
C GLU A 255 15.12 1.89 -5.73
N CYS A 256 14.69 2.52 -4.64
CA CYS A 256 14.23 3.90 -4.64
C CYS A 256 15.39 4.88 -4.86
N CYS A 257 15.08 6.12 -5.25
CA CYS A 257 16.07 7.16 -5.50
C CYS A 257 16.96 7.43 -4.29
N GLU A 258 16.35 7.57 -3.11
CA GLU A 258 17.00 8.01 -1.88
C GLU A 258 18.09 7.02 -1.42
N PRO A 259 17.82 5.71 -1.27
CA PRO A 259 18.84 4.74 -0.91
C PRO A 259 19.98 4.68 -1.93
N LYS A 260 19.68 4.73 -3.23
CA LYS A 260 20.69 4.70 -4.31
C LYS A 260 21.64 5.90 -4.21
N MET A 261 21.08 7.11 -4.06
CA MET A 261 21.88 8.33 -3.97
C MET A 261 22.72 8.38 -2.68
N LEU A 262 22.14 8.02 -1.53
CA LEU A 262 22.89 7.97 -0.27
C LEU A 262 23.99 6.91 -0.31
N GLN A 263 23.72 5.73 -0.86
CA GLN A 263 24.73 4.67 -1.03
C GLN A 263 25.90 5.16 -1.88
N TYR A 264 25.60 5.82 -2.99
CA TYR A 264 26.61 6.39 -3.87
C TYR A 264 27.42 7.48 -3.16
N ALA A 265 26.75 8.40 -2.46
CA ALA A 265 27.42 9.46 -1.71
C ALA A 265 28.39 8.89 -0.64
N PHE A 266 27.94 7.95 0.18
CA PHE A 266 28.75 7.35 1.23
C PHE A 266 29.91 6.54 0.68
N SER A 267 29.69 5.74 -0.38
CA SER A 267 30.76 4.95 -1.01
C SER A 267 31.84 5.81 -1.70
N HIS A 268 31.55 7.07 -2.00
CA HIS A 268 32.48 8.03 -2.60
C HIS A 268 32.93 9.13 -1.62
N ASN A 269 32.70 8.96 -0.32
CA ASN A 269 33.07 9.92 0.73
C ASN A 269 32.50 11.34 0.52
N MET A 270 31.32 11.45 -0.10
CA MET A 270 30.61 12.70 -0.25
C MET A 270 29.72 12.96 0.97
N ARG A 271 29.69 14.21 1.46
CA ARG A 271 28.83 14.58 2.57
C ARG A 271 27.44 15.00 2.06
N PRO A 272 26.37 14.29 2.40
CA PRO A 272 25.01 14.70 2.02
C PRO A 272 24.57 15.95 2.78
N ILE A 273 23.86 16.85 2.09
CA ILE A 273 23.40 18.14 2.63
C ILE A 273 21.89 18.23 2.62
N SER A 274 21.25 17.91 1.51
CA SER A 274 19.78 17.90 1.37
C SER A 274 19.34 17.10 0.17
N MET A 275 18.09 16.63 0.15
CA MET A 275 17.54 15.87 -0.96
C MET A 275 16.13 16.34 -1.35
N ALA A 276 15.76 16.07 -2.60
CA ALA A 276 14.40 16.23 -3.07
C ALA A 276 14.05 15.19 -4.13
N MET A 277 12.84 14.64 -4.04
CA MET A 277 12.30 13.70 -5.02
C MET A 277 11.09 14.30 -5.69
N PHE A 278 10.96 14.11 -7.00
CA PHE A 278 9.85 14.61 -7.81
C PHE A 278 9.35 13.54 -8.78
N TRP A 279 8.07 13.63 -9.11
CA TRP A 279 7.43 12.71 -10.03
C TRP A 279 7.47 13.22 -11.46
N TRP A 280 7.77 12.33 -12.41
CA TRP A 280 7.69 12.61 -13.84
C TRP A 280 6.65 11.72 -14.52
N GLY A 281 5.84 12.27 -15.43
CA GLY A 281 4.89 11.53 -16.25
C GLY A 281 3.54 11.26 -15.58
N LYS A 282 2.85 10.22 -16.05
CA LYS A 282 1.50 9.84 -15.62
C LYS A 282 1.48 9.34 -14.19
N SER A 283 0.33 9.50 -13.55
CA SER A 283 0.09 8.94 -12.22
C SER A 283 0.00 7.40 -12.26
N PRO A 284 0.58 6.68 -11.29
CA PRO A 284 0.37 5.24 -11.17
C PRO A 284 -1.09 4.91 -10.80
N LYS A 285 -1.52 3.67 -11.04
CA LYS A 285 -2.92 3.25 -10.81
C LYS A 285 -3.34 3.24 -9.34
N GLU A 286 -2.40 2.97 -8.45
CA GLU A 286 -2.68 2.75 -7.01
C GLU A 286 -2.48 3.99 -6.14
N GLU A 287 -1.77 4.99 -6.65
CA GLU A 287 -1.43 6.21 -5.91
C GLU A 287 -1.36 7.38 -6.88
N ILE A 288 -2.05 8.49 -6.58
CA ILE A 288 -2.00 9.65 -7.47
C ILE A 288 -0.77 10.49 -7.21
N ARG A 289 -0.02 10.68 -8.28
CA ARG A 289 1.16 11.54 -8.34
C ARG A 289 1.05 12.50 -9.51
N HIS A 290 1.28 13.77 -9.25
CA HIS A 290 1.25 14.81 -10.27
C HIS A 290 2.63 15.03 -10.83
N HIS A 291 2.70 15.23 -12.13
CA HIS A 291 3.93 15.56 -12.84
C HIS A 291 4.64 16.77 -12.22
N LEU A 292 5.93 16.68 -11.98
CA LEU A 292 6.81 17.68 -11.37
C LEU A 292 6.46 18.08 -9.91
N HIS A 293 5.56 17.35 -9.23
CA HIS A 293 5.34 17.57 -7.81
C HIS A 293 6.36 16.79 -6.97
N PHE A 294 6.71 17.38 -5.82
CA PHE A 294 7.63 16.78 -4.87
C PHE A 294 6.90 15.84 -3.92
N TYR A 295 7.57 14.73 -3.60
CA TYR A 295 7.00 13.71 -2.73
C TYR A 295 8.04 13.26 -1.68
N PRO A 296 7.62 13.07 -0.43
CA PRO A 296 8.49 12.51 0.60
C PRO A 296 8.76 11.03 0.33
N ALA A 297 9.81 10.51 1.00
CA ALA A 297 10.13 9.08 0.99
C ALA A 297 8.97 8.23 1.52
N CYS A 298 8.77 7.05 0.94
CA CYS A 298 7.68 6.17 1.35
C CYS A 298 7.90 5.55 2.73
N ASN A 299 6.81 5.34 3.48
CA ASN A 299 6.87 4.78 4.83
C ASN A 299 7.11 3.27 4.86
N ASN A 300 6.84 2.53 3.78
CA ASN A 300 6.89 1.07 3.78
C ASN A 300 8.27 0.52 3.40
N LYS A 301 8.81 0.93 2.25
CA LYS A 301 10.06 0.42 1.70
C LYS A 301 11.26 1.26 2.13
N CYS A 302 11.13 2.60 2.06
CA CYS A 302 12.26 3.50 2.29
C CYS A 302 12.52 3.79 3.77
N LYS A 303 11.47 3.83 4.61
CA LYS A 303 11.62 4.26 6.00
C LYS A 303 12.60 3.42 6.83
N PRO A 304 12.56 2.08 6.82
CA PRO A 304 13.56 1.28 7.53
C PRO A 304 14.99 1.52 7.02
N ILE A 305 15.14 1.58 5.68
CA ILE A 305 16.44 1.77 5.03
C ILE A 305 17.02 3.14 5.37
N LEU A 306 16.25 4.20 5.19
CA LEU A 306 16.72 5.57 5.45
C LEU A 306 17.00 5.81 6.94
N LYS A 307 16.20 5.21 7.85
CA LYS A 307 16.48 5.30 9.29
C LYS A 307 17.83 4.65 9.66
N TRP A 308 18.23 3.61 8.94
CA TRP A 308 19.56 3.01 9.07
C TRP A 308 20.64 3.88 8.41
N MET A 309 20.45 4.25 7.14
CA MET A 309 21.46 4.97 6.36
C MET A 309 21.80 6.35 6.91
N LEU A 310 20.84 7.04 7.51
CA LEU A 310 21.01 8.38 8.08
C LEU A 310 21.59 8.39 9.51
N GLN A 311 21.93 7.23 10.09
CA GLN A 311 22.66 7.20 11.35
C GLN A 311 24.04 7.85 11.19
N GLY A 312 24.34 8.82 12.07
CA GLY A 312 25.56 9.63 11.98
C GLY A 312 25.43 10.90 11.15
N ILE A 313 24.27 11.15 10.54
CA ILE A 313 23.93 12.41 9.86
C ILE A 313 23.03 13.24 10.77
N ASP A 314 23.30 14.53 10.86
CA ASP A 314 22.43 15.50 11.56
C ASP A 314 21.21 15.79 10.69
N VAL A 315 20.11 15.09 10.98
CA VAL A 315 18.85 15.17 10.22
C VAL A 315 17.89 16.09 10.94
N GLU A 316 17.26 16.99 10.21
CA GLU A 316 16.20 17.85 10.74
C GLU A 316 15.07 17.01 11.36
N PRO A 317 14.53 17.41 12.52
CA PRO A 317 13.44 16.70 13.16
C PRO A 317 12.21 16.69 12.24
N ASN A 318 11.52 15.55 12.18
CA ASN A 318 10.23 15.50 11.50
C ASN A 318 9.18 16.18 12.38
N PRO A 319 8.56 17.29 11.95
CA PRO A 319 7.51 17.95 12.74
C PRO A 319 6.31 17.05 13.04
N LEU A 320 6.15 15.97 12.26
CA LEU A 320 5.08 15.00 12.42
C LEU A 320 5.47 13.79 13.29
N ASP A 321 6.75 13.57 13.53
CA ASP A 321 7.22 12.59 14.51
C ASP A 321 7.10 13.26 15.90
N SER A 322 5.92 13.14 16.49
CA SER A 322 5.77 13.49 17.89
C SER A 322 6.66 12.55 18.71
N ASP A 323 7.56 13.12 19.51
CA ASP A 323 8.04 12.42 20.68
C ASP A 323 6.85 11.87 21.44
N ASP A 324 6.88 10.60 21.83
CA ASP A 324 5.85 9.98 22.67
C ASP A 324 5.66 10.67 24.04
N ASN A 325 6.46 11.70 24.31
CA ASN A 325 6.47 12.52 25.52
C ASN A 325 5.67 13.84 25.42
N ARG A 326 4.91 14.09 24.36
CA ARG A 326 4.05 15.28 24.32
C ARG A 326 2.93 15.15 25.35
N THR A 327 2.96 16.00 26.34
CA THR A 327 1.89 16.11 27.35
C THR A 327 0.63 16.69 26.70
N LEU A 328 -0.49 16.02 26.89
CA LEU A 328 -1.80 16.54 26.51
C LEU A 328 -2.27 17.49 27.63
N GLU A 329 -2.40 18.75 27.29
CA GLU A 329 -2.93 19.76 28.22
C GLU A 329 -4.45 19.63 28.31
N ILE A 330 -4.99 19.51 29.53
CA ILE A 330 -6.41 19.53 29.81
C ILE A 330 -6.79 20.96 30.20
N ILE A 331 -7.61 21.60 29.36
CA ILE A 331 -8.05 22.99 29.58
C ILE A 331 -9.24 23.06 30.52
N TYR A 332 -10.16 22.09 30.41
CA TYR A 332 -11.35 21.98 31.22
C TYR A 332 -11.73 20.50 31.38
N GLU A 333 -12.27 20.17 32.56
CA GLU A 333 -12.75 18.81 32.82
C GLU A 333 -13.85 18.88 33.91
N ASP A 334 -14.97 18.22 33.63
CA ASP A 334 -16.07 18.00 34.60
C ASP A 334 -16.55 16.53 34.51
N GLU A 335 -17.72 16.22 35.07
CA GLU A 335 -18.28 14.86 35.07
C GLU A 335 -18.69 14.40 33.65
N ASP A 336 -19.11 15.32 32.80
CA ASP A 336 -19.69 15.04 31.46
C ASP A 336 -18.73 15.20 30.31
N ILE A 337 -17.83 16.20 30.38
CA ILE A 337 -16.94 16.55 29.27
C ILE A 337 -15.48 16.78 29.72
N ALA A 338 -14.57 16.68 28.79
CA ALA A 338 -13.23 17.25 28.90
C ALA A 338 -12.88 18.04 27.64
N ILE A 339 -12.20 19.16 27.81
CA ILE A 339 -11.63 19.96 26.71
C ILE A 339 -10.12 19.89 26.82
N VAL A 340 -9.47 19.45 25.76
CA VAL A 340 -8.02 19.31 25.71
C VAL A 340 -7.43 20.19 24.63
N ASN A 341 -6.21 20.66 24.84
CA ASN A 341 -5.42 21.34 23.82
C ASN A 341 -4.54 20.31 23.12
N LYS A 342 -5.00 19.83 21.94
CA LYS A 342 -4.26 18.85 21.16
C LYS A 342 -3.04 19.50 20.54
N PRO A 343 -1.80 19.03 20.79
CA PRO A 343 -0.63 19.54 20.11
C PRO A 343 -0.61 19.11 18.63
N ALA A 344 0.02 19.91 17.77
CA ALA A 344 0.30 19.52 16.39
C ALA A 344 1.17 18.25 16.37
N GLY A 345 0.90 17.35 15.41
CA GLY A 345 1.61 16.05 15.30
C GLY A 345 1.00 14.91 16.13
N MET A 346 0.06 15.18 17.04
CA MET A 346 -0.67 14.16 17.80
C MET A 346 -1.94 13.73 17.06
N LEU A 347 -2.23 12.43 17.08
CA LEU A 347 -3.50 11.91 16.55
C LEU A 347 -4.67 12.20 17.47
N SER A 348 -5.85 12.50 16.95
CA SER A 348 -7.08 12.59 17.75
C SER A 348 -7.57 11.21 18.21
N VAL A 349 -7.51 10.22 17.31
CA VAL A 349 -7.89 8.82 17.54
C VAL A 349 -6.79 7.87 17.06
N PRO A 350 -6.71 6.62 17.56
CA PRO A 350 -5.71 5.67 17.10
C PRO A 350 -5.76 5.47 15.58
N GLY A 351 -4.61 5.51 14.94
CA GLY A 351 -4.41 5.22 13.53
C GLY A 351 -3.82 3.81 13.31
N LYS A 352 -3.34 3.57 12.09
CA LYS A 352 -2.66 2.31 11.74
C LYS A 352 -1.26 2.16 12.39
N SER A 353 -0.71 3.23 12.95
CA SER A 353 0.58 3.24 13.66
C SER A 353 0.37 3.20 15.17
N ASN A 354 1.36 2.69 15.92
CA ASN A 354 1.34 2.65 17.40
C ASN A 354 1.55 4.04 18.06
N ARG A 355 1.24 5.13 17.36
CA ARG A 355 1.39 6.49 17.91
C ARG A 355 0.34 6.76 18.96
N GLN A 356 0.75 7.50 19.99
CA GLN A 356 -0.19 8.02 20.97
C GLN A 356 -1.23 8.94 20.31
N SER A 357 -2.44 8.87 20.79
CA SER A 357 -3.55 9.71 20.38
C SER A 357 -4.20 10.34 21.60
N VAL A 358 -4.94 11.42 21.40
CA VAL A 358 -5.76 12.00 22.47
C VAL A 358 -6.64 10.94 23.10
N TYR A 359 -7.28 10.10 22.25
CA TYR A 359 -8.08 8.98 22.74
C TYR A 359 -7.30 8.04 23.64
N SER A 360 -6.09 7.60 23.25
CA SER A 360 -5.31 6.63 24.03
C SER A 360 -4.84 7.21 25.36
N ILE A 361 -4.45 8.50 25.39
CA ILE A 361 -4.06 9.21 26.62
C ILE A 361 -5.25 9.34 27.57
N MET A 362 -6.40 9.80 27.06
CA MET A 362 -7.61 9.99 27.88
C MET A 362 -8.21 8.65 28.33
N ARG A 363 -8.11 7.59 27.51
CA ARG A 363 -8.48 6.22 27.90
C ARG A 363 -7.65 5.70 29.08
N ASN A 364 -6.35 6.01 29.07
CA ASN A 364 -5.49 5.68 30.20
C ASN A 364 -5.81 6.48 31.44
N ARG A 365 -6.19 7.77 31.29
CA ARG A 365 -6.61 8.61 32.41
C ARG A 365 -7.90 8.12 33.06
N TYR A 366 -8.86 7.69 32.25
CA TYR A 366 -10.17 7.20 32.72
C TYR A 366 -10.23 5.68 32.89
N LYS A 367 -9.13 5.06 33.34
CA LYS A 367 -9.11 3.63 33.65
C LYS A 367 -10.19 3.32 34.71
N GLY A 368 -11.12 2.41 34.34
CA GLY A 368 -12.25 2.02 35.17
C GLY A 368 -13.62 2.51 34.68
N ASN A 369 -13.68 3.51 33.81
CA ASN A 369 -14.90 3.89 33.10
C ASN A 369 -14.92 3.23 31.71
N THR A 370 -15.82 2.27 31.49
CA THR A 370 -15.91 1.51 30.23
C THR A 370 -16.41 2.32 29.05
N GLU A 371 -17.15 3.39 29.29
CA GLU A 371 -17.77 4.25 28.26
C GLU A 371 -16.86 5.39 27.80
N SER A 372 -15.97 5.88 28.68
CA SER A 372 -15.12 7.04 28.41
C SER A 372 -13.71 6.65 27.92
N PRO A 373 -13.04 7.44 27.09
CA PRO A 373 -13.47 8.69 26.48
C PRO A 373 -14.26 8.48 25.17
N LEU A 374 -15.21 9.36 24.89
CA LEU A 374 -15.98 9.37 23.64
C LEU A 374 -15.57 10.57 22.79
N ILE A 375 -14.98 10.30 21.62
CA ILE A 375 -14.48 11.35 20.71
C ILE A 375 -15.62 11.86 19.82
N VAL A 376 -16.03 13.09 20.04
CA VAL A 376 -17.18 13.70 19.34
C VAL A 376 -16.79 14.24 17.97
N HIS A 377 -15.59 14.82 17.85
CA HIS A 377 -15.05 15.35 16.61
C HIS A 377 -13.54 15.12 16.55
N ARG A 378 -12.93 15.40 15.41
CA ARG A 378 -11.49 15.21 15.23
C ARG A 378 -10.83 16.48 14.71
N LEU A 379 -9.58 16.68 15.11
CA LEU A 379 -8.63 17.57 14.44
C LEU A 379 -7.63 16.69 13.66
N ASP A 380 -7.18 17.18 12.53
CA ASP A 380 -6.13 16.50 11.77
C ASP A 380 -4.84 16.45 12.57
N MET A 381 -3.96 15.51 12.25
CA MET A 381 -2.71 15.28 12.98
C MET A 381 -1.86 16.55 13.08
N ALA A 382 -1.71 17.28 11.99
CA ALA A 382 -0.92 18.51 11.94
C ALA A 382 -1.62 19.73 12.58
N THR A 383 -2.93 19.66 12.83
CA THR A 383 -3.70 20.74 13.43
C THR A 383 -3.61 20.69 14.94
N SER A 384 -3.25 21.81 15.58
CA SER A 384 -3.31 22.00 17.04
C SER A 384 -4.59 22.71 17.46
N GLY A 385 -4.96 22.61 18.73
CA GLY A 385 -6.06 23.35 19.32
C GLY A 385 -7.06 22.50 20.09
N LEU A 386 -8.23 23.09 20.38
CA LEU A 386 -9.20 22.54 21.28
C LEU A 386 -9.93 21.32 20.70
N LEU A 387 -9.98 20.24 21.47
CA LEU A 387 -10.72 19.03 21.17
C LEU A 387 -11.65 18.72 22.36
N ILE A 388 -12.95 18.56 22.06
CA ILE A 388 -13.96 18.19 23.05
C ILE A 388 -14.07 16.67 23.10
N ILE A 389 -14.11 16.14 24.30
CA ILE A 389 -14.25 14.71 24.61
C ILE A 389 -15.45 14.56 25.53
N ALA A 390 -16.40 13.71 25.19
CA ALA A 390 -17.48 13.37 26.10
C ALA A 390 -17.03 12.23 27.03
N ARG A 391 -17.46 12.32 28.29
CA ARG A 391 -17.18 11.34 29.35
C ARG A 391 -18.38 10.44 29.61
N THR A 392 -19.58 10.91 29.24
CA THR A 392 -20.84 10.16 29.32
C THR A 392 -21.49 10.03 27.95
N MET A 393 -22.34 9.02 27.76
CA MET A 393 -23.07 8.82 26.52
C MET A 393 -24.06 9.94 26.24
N ASP A 394 -24.68 10.49 27.27
CA ASP A 394 -25.64 11.60 27.15
C ASP A 394 -24.95 12.87 26.63
N ALA A 395 -23.82 13.22 27.20
CA ALA A 395 -22.99 14.32 26.71
C ALA A 395 -22.52 14.11 25.27
N TYR A 396 -22.15 12.86 24.92
CA TYR A 396 -21.74 12.50 23.55
C TYR A 396 -22.85 12.76 22.54
N LEU A 397 -24.05 12.26 22.83
CA LEU A 397 -25.21 12.41 21.94
C LEU A 397 -25.64 13.88 21.81
N ASP A 398 -25.62 14.64 22.92
CA ASP A 398 -25.95 16.05 22.87
C ASP A 398 -24.96 16.88 22.06
N ILE A 399 -23.67 16.70 22.29
CA ILE A 399 -22.62 17.40 21.53
C ILE A 399 -22.65 16.99 20.05
N GLN A 400 -22.85 15.71 19.73
CA GLN A 400 -23.03 15.28 18.35
C GLN A 400 -24.21 15.97 17.67
N ARG A 401 -25.33 16.13 18.37
CA ARG A 401 -26.49 16.84 17.87
C ARG A 401 -26.13 18.28 17.54
N GLN A 402 -25.43 19.00 18.46
CA GLN A 402 -24.99 20.37 18.26
C GLN A 402 -24.05 20.49 17.03
N PHE A 403 -23.13 19.56 16.83
CA PHE A 403 -22.28 19.53 15.62
C PHE A 403 -23.11 19.32 14.35
N LYS A 404 -24.07 18.40 14.38
CA LYS A 404 -24.96 18.10 13.24
C LYS A 404 -25.86 19.26 12.87
N GLN A 405 -26.29 20.03 13.86
CA GLN A 405 -27.16 21.22 13.69
C GLN A 405 -26.38 22.51 13.45
N HIS A 406 -25.04 22.42 13.28
CA HIS A 406 -24.16 23.59 13.11
C HIS A 406 -24.23 24.64 14.23
N GLN A 407 -24.57 24.24 15.45
CA GLN A 407 -24.65 25.12 16.62
C GLN A 407 -23.27 25.39 17.24
N VAL A 408 -22.27 24.57 16.92
CA VAL A 408 -20.89 24.74 17.40
C VAL A 408 -20.15 25.74 16.51
N HIS A 409 -19.78 26.88 17.09
CA HIS A 409 -18.97 27.88 16.40
C HIS A 409 -17.47 27.54 16.51
N LYS A 410 -16.81 27.44 15.37
CA LYS A 410 -15.39 27.05 15.28
C LYS A 410 -14.57 28.17 14.66
N LYS A 411 -13.47 28.54 15.33
CA LYS A 411 -12.49 29.50 14.80
C LYS A 411 -11.15 28.86 14.63
N TYR A 412 -10.54 29.02 13.46
CA TYR A 412 -9.22 28.51 13.13
C TYR A 412 -8.31 29.66 12.69
N VAL A 413 -7.00 29.46 12.93
CA VAL A 413 -5.97 30.33 12.40
C VAL A 413 -5.13 29.51 11.43
N ALA A 414 -4.98 29.99 10.20
CA ALA A 414 -4.17 29.32 9.17
C ALA A 414 -3.08 30.28 8.66
N ARG A 415 -1.85 29.76 8.56
CA ARG A 415 -0.76 30.46 7.90
C ARG A 415 -0.76 30.08 6.41
N LEU A 416 -0.87 31.07 5.54
CA LEU A 416 -0.85 30.88 4.11
C LEU A 416 0.58 30.96 3.56
N SER A 417 0.88 30.18 2.53
CA SER A 417 2.18 30.20 1.84
C SER A 417 2.38 31.44 0.95
N LYS A 418 1.28 32.06 0.53
CA LYS A 418 1.27 33.32 -0.24
C LYS A 418 0.33 34.31 0.44
N PRO A 419 0.62 35.64 0.39
CA PRO A 419 -0.32 36.62 0.87
C PRO A 419 -1.66 36.48 0.14
N HIS A 420 -2.75 36.48 0.87
CA HIS A 420 -4.08 36.57 0.30
C HIS A 420 -4.29 38.00 -0.21
N THR A 421 -5.22 38.18 -1.15
CA THR A 421 -5.57 39.46 -1.76
C THR A 421 -5.75 40.57 -0.72
N ASN A 422 -5.70 41.84 -1.15
CA ASN A 422 -5.80 43.05 -0.29
C ASN A 422 -7.12 43.20 0.52
N GLU A 423 -8.05 42.27 0.40
CA GLU A 423 -9.29 42.23 1.15
C GLU A 423 -9.03 41.62 2.54
N LYS A 424 -9.42 42.35 3.59
CA LYS A 424 -9.25 41.94 5.00
C LYS A 424 -10.21 40.84 5.42
N ASP A 425 -11.40 40.80 4.81
CA ASP A 425 -12.48 39.86 5.15
C ASP A 425 -13.11 39.32 3.86
N GLY A 426 -13.51 38.08 3.88
CA GLY A 426 -14.13 37.45 2.74
C GLY A 426 -14.87 36.15 3.11
N SER A 427 -15.71 35.67 2.21
CA SER A 427 -16.41 34.39 2.34
C SER A 427 -16.20 33.55 1.10
N ILE A 428 -15.77 32.31 1.32
CA ILE A 428 -15.64 31.29 0.28
C ILE A 428 -16.74 30.26 0.50
N SER A 429 -17.66 30.14 -0.45
CA SER A 429 -18.74 29.15 -0.42
C SER A 429 -18.58 28.25 -1.65
N LEU A 430 -17.97 27.09 -1.43
CA LEU A 430 -17.70 26.10 -2.49
C LEU A 430 -17.99 24.70 -1.96
N PRO A 431 -18.69 23.85 -2.75
CA PRO A 431 -18.93 22.47 -2.35
C PRO A 431 -17.64 21.66 -2.39
N LEU A 432 -17.30 21.02 -1.28
CA LEU A 432 -16.06 20.25 -1.12
C LEU A 432 -16.33 18.78 -0.95
N ARG A 433 -15.48 17.95 -1.52
CA ARG A 433 -15.37 16.53 -1.17
C ARG A 433 -13.91 16.08 -1.04
N PRO A 434 -13.67 14.98 -0.31
CA PRO A 434 -12.33 14.40 -0.26
C PRO A 434 -11.82 14.07 -1.67
N ASP A 435 -10.61 14.53 -1.97
CA ASP A 435 -9.90 14.06 -3.15
C ASP A 435 -9.47 12.60 -2.90
N ILE A 436 -10.18 11.66 -3.53
CA ILE A 436 -9.88 10.23 -3.41
C ILE A 436 -8.46 9.94 -3.87
N ASN A 437 -7.95 10.78 -4.72
CA ASN A 437 -6.73 10.64 -5.47
C ASN A 437 -5.53 11.36 -4.84
N ASP A 438 -5.77 12.30 -3.92
CA ASP A 438 -4.72 13.04 -3.21
C ASP A 438 -5.15 13.32 -1.76
N ARG A 439 -5.39 12.26 -0.99
CA ARG A 439 -5.71 12.39 0.44
C ARG A 439 -4.50 12.91 1.23
N PRO A 440 -4.69 13.84 2.18
CA PRO A 440 -5.96 14.27 2.81
C PRO A 440 -6.63 15.48 2.16
N ARG A 441 -6.24 15.90 0.97
CA ARG A 441 -6.77 17.10 0.32
C ARG A 441 -8.25 17.00 0.01
N GLN A 442 -8.89 18.18 -0.09
CA GLN A 442 -10.26 18.35 -0.54
C GLN A 442 -10.23 18.99 -1.94
N LEU A 443 -11.20 18.63 -2.76
CA LEU A 443 -11.42 19.25 -4.07
C LEU A 443 -12.81 19.87 -4.15
N VAL A 444 -12.95 20.90 -4.96
CA VAL A 444 -14.24 21.51 -5.28
C VAL A 444 -14.98 20.62 -6.26
N ASP A 445 -16.17 20.15 -5.89
CA ASP A 445 -17.03 19.34 -6.76
C ASP A 445 -18.48 19.84 -6.66
N HIS A 446 -18.94 20.47 -7.74
CA HIS A 446 -20.28 21.05 -7.78
C HIS A 446 -21.41 20.01 -7.91
N ILE A 447 -21.09 18.75 -8.18
CA ILE A 447 -22.09 17.68 -8.36
C ILE A 447 -22.22 16.85 -7.08
N ASN A 448 -21.07 16.41 -6.50
CA ASN A 448 -21.04 15.46 -5.39
C ASN A 448 -20.43 16.08 -4.11
N GLY A 449 -20.04 17.33 -4.14
CA GLY A 449 -19.45 18.04 -3.00
C GLY A 449 -20.48 18.39 -1.94
N LYS A 450 -20.07 18.38 -0.67
CA LYS A 450 -20.85 18.92 0.45
C LYS A 450 -20.62 20.42 0.54
N GLU A 451 -21.69 21.17 0.76
CA GLU A 451 -21.60 22.60 0.98
C GLU A 451 -20.61 22.94 2.11
N ALA A 452 -19.67 23.83 1.82
CA ALA A 452 -18.65 24.28 2.75
C ALA A 452 -18.48 25.80 2.65
N ILE A 453 -18.60 26.47 3.78
CA ILE A 453 -18.48 27.93 3.89
C ILE A 453 -17.33 28.24 4.84
N THR A 454 -16.37 29.03 4.35
CA THR A 454 -15.26 29.58 5.16
C THR A 454 -15.32 31.09 5.11
N LYS A 455 -15.33 31.73 6.28
CA LYS A 455 -15.33 33.18 6.44
C LYS A 455 -14.01 33.65 6.97
#